data_8e3359e7c754a69aefb3da64dd0f0982
#
_entry.id   8e3359e7c754a69aefb3da64dd0f0982
#
_cell.length_a   1.000
_cell.length_b   1.000
_cell.length_c   1.000
_cell.angle_alpha   90.00
_cell.angle_beta   90.00
_cell.angle_gamma   90.00
#
_symmetry.space_group_name_H-M   'P 1'
#
loop_
_entity.id
_entity.type
_entity.pdbx_description
1 polymer ?
#
loop_
_entity_poly.entity_id
_entity_poly.type
_entity_poly.pdbx_seq_one_letter_code
_entity_poly.pdbx_strand_id
1 'polypeptide(L)'
;MTELPFFKVDEAIANGAWELETGYVDAWSSSKGYPRTCTFHEGRLYFGGSKSLPNTLFASKVAEFFNFKSAEALDDDAMLVTMNTDSVNAITALRSGRDLQIFTKDAEFFLPQADLSPITPGNIVIKNSTRRGSKEGVKPVMAEGGTLFIQREGKAVREYLFSDVDLSYQANNISLLASHLLKTPRSMAL
;
A
#
# COMPACT_ATOMS: atom_id res chain seq x y z
N MET A 1 4.18 -21.61 4.98
CA MET A 1 4.01 -20.28 5.56
C MET A 1 5.36 -19.61 5.59
N THR A 2 5.49 -18.50 4.89
CA THR A 2 6.75 -17.77 4.83
C THR A 2 6.68 -16.71 5.91
N GLU A 3 7.33 -16.95 7.03
CA GLU A 3 7.42 -15.95 8.09
C GLU A 3 8.39 -14.85 7.64
N LEU A 4 8.04 -13.60 7.94
CA LEU A 4 8.86 -12.44 7.62
C LEU A 4 9.97 -12.29 8.66
N PRO A 5 11.18 -11.91 8.28
CA PRO A 5 12.27 -11.73 9.24
C PRO A 5 12.01 -10.53 10.15
N PHE A 6 12.27 -10.73 11.42
CA PHE A 6 12.04 -9.75 12.47
C PHE A 6 13.33 -9.28 13.11
N PHE A 7 13.37 -8.00 13.41
CA PHE A 7 14.16 -7.49 14.52
C PHE A 7 13.22 -7.32 15.72
N LYS A 8 13.25 -8.26 16.66
CA LYS A 8 12.68 -8.05 17.98
C LYS A 8 13.72 -7.30 18.81
N VAL A 9 13.48 -6.03 19.06
CA VAL A 9 14.26 -5.27 20.04
C VAL A 9 13.55 -5.42 21.38
N ASP A 10 13.80 -6.53 22.05
CA ASP A 10 13.42 -6.70 23.45
C ASP A 10 14.63 -6.41 24.31
N GLU A 11 14.50 -5.39 25.16
CA GLU A 11 15.38 -4.98 26.25
C GLU A 11 16.82 -4.63 25.87
N ALA A 12 17.46 -3.82 26.72
CA ALA A 12 18.78 -3.23 26.55
C ALA A 12 19.79 -4.21 25.94
N ILE A 13 20.15 -3.93 24.71
CA ILE A 13 21.02 -4.76 23.87
C ILE A 13 22.38 -4.84 24.54
N ALA A 14 22.67 -5.97 25.15
CA ALA A 14 24.03 -6.33 25.50
C ALA A 14 24.81 -6.57 24.19
N ASN A 15 25.99 -5.97 24.06
CA ASN A 15 26.87 -6.18 22.91
C ASN A 15 27.04 -7.67 22.62
N GLY A 16 26.65 -8.11 21.41
CA GLY A 16 26.82 -9.47 20.94
C GLY A 16 25.58 -10.35 20.97
N ALA A 17 24.41 -9.82 21.32
CA ALA A 17 23.15 -10.58 21.42
C ALA A 17 22.29 -10.59 20.13
N TRP A 18 22.87 -10.26 18.99
CA TRP A 18 22.15 -10.33 17.71
C TRP A 18 22.41 -11.68 17.05
N GLU A 19 21.42 -12.54 17.04
CA GLU A 19 21.43 -13.74 16.20
C GLU A 19 20.43 -13.56 15.06
N LEU A 20 20.86 -13.94 13.84
CA LEU A 20 19.95 -14.06 12.73
C LEU A 20 19.04 -15.26 13.00
N GLU A 21 17.75 -15.04 13.19
CA GLU A 21 16.80 -16.15 13.31
C GLU A 21 16.92 -17.06 12.07
N THR A 22 17.29 -18.31 12.29
CA THR A 22 17.39 -19.31 11.23
C THR A 22 15.99 -19.84 10.89
N GLY A 23 15.67 -19.94 9.60
CA GLY A 23 14.39 -20.50 9.12
C GLY A 23 13.49 -19.45 8.46
N TYR A 24 13.83 -18.19 8.47
CA TYR A 24 13.10 -17.14 7.77
C TYR A 24 13.74 -16.81 6.42
N VAL A 25 12.90 -16.53 5.44
CA VAL A 25 13.35 -16.00 4.16
C VAL A 25 13.19 -14.50 4.19
N ASP A 26 14.30 -13.76 4.02
CA ASP A 26 14.24 -12.32 3.85
C ASP A 26 13.23 -11.92 2.78
N ALA A 27 12.16 -11.23 3.18
CA ALA A 27 11.19 -10.70 2.23
C ALA A 27 11.80 -9.59 1.38
N TRP A 28 12.73 -8.84 1.97
CA TRP A 28 13.41 -7.70 1.36
C TRP A 28 14.91 -7.84 1.48
N SER A 29 15.61 -7.63 0.37
CA SER A 29 17.07 -7.63 0.31
C SER A 29 17.54 -6.85 -0.91
N SER A 30 18.84 -6.66 -1.06
CA SER A 30 19.40 -6.02 -2.26
C SER A 30 19.04 -6.76 -3.56
N SER A 31 18.90 -8.08 -3.52
CA SER A 31 18.50 -8.90 -4.66
C SER A 31 16.98 -8.95 -4.87
N LYS A 32 16.20 -9.05 -3.80
CA LYS A 32 14.74 -9.09 -3.82
C LYS A 32 14.07 -7.73 -3.93
N GLY A 33 14.82 -6.66 -3.65
CA GLY A 33 14.34 -5.29 -3.59
C GLY A 33 13.65 -4.94 -2.29
N TYR A 34 13.45 -3.65 -2.09
CA TYR A 34 12.80 -3.06 -0.93
C TYR A 34 11.44 -2.49 -1.31
N PRO A 35 10.53 -2.27 -0.35
CA PRO A 35 9.25 -1.61 -0.62
C PRO A 35 9.45 -0.20 -1.20
N ARG A 36 8.61 0.17 -2.16
CA ARG A 36 8.66 1.50 -2.80
C ARG A 36 7.82 2.53 -2.09
N THR A 37 6.85 2.08 -1.32
CA THR A 37 5.90 2.96 -0.65
C THR A 37 5.56 2.44 0.72
N CYS A 38 5.30 3.38 1.63
CA CYS A 38 4.78 3.08 2.96
C CYS A 38 3.75 4.13 3.37
N THR A 39 2.86 3.74 4.26
CA THR A 39 1.89 4.64 4.89
C THR A 39 1.41 4.07 6.22
N PHE A 40 1.00 4.93 7.14
CA PHE A 40 0.27 4.54 8.34
C PHE A 40 -1.23 4.57 8.04
N HIS A 41 -1.94 3.55 8.49
CA HIS A 41 -3.39 3.49 8.40
C HIS A 41 -3.92 2.60 9.53
N GLU A 42 -4.93 3.07 10.26
CA GLU A 42 -5.59 2.34 11.36
C GLU A 42 -4.63 1.64 12.34
N GLY A 43 -3.67 2.39 12.85
CA GLY A 43 -2.73 1.86 13.86
C GLY A 43 -1.75 0.81 13.33
N ARG A 44 -1.61 0.65 12.02
CA ARG A 44 -0.65 -0.24 11.38
C ARG A 44 0.25 0.52 10.41
N LEU A 45 1.46 0.03 10.22
CA LEU A 45 2.38 0.47 9.16
C LEU A 45 2.27 -0.48 7.97
N TYR A 46 1.95 0.08 6.81
CA TYR A 46 1.82 -0.66 5.55
C TYR A 46 3.01 -0.40 4.64
N PHE A 47 3.47 -1.46 3.98
CA PHE A 47 4.48 -1.41 2.93
C PHE A 47 3.98 -2.11 1.66
N GLY A 48 4.46 -1.67 0.50
CA GLY A 48 4.13 -2.32 -0.77
C GLY A 48 5.11 -2.02 -1.89
N GLY A 49 5.00 -2.81 -2.97
CA GLY A 49 5.73 -2.56 -4.21
C GLY A 49 7.20 -2.96 -4.19
N SER A 50 7.57 -4.06 -3.52
CA SER A 50 8.91 -4.62 -3.64
C SER A 50 9.13 -5.27 -5.02
N LYS A 51 10.38 -5.42 -5.43
CA LYS A 51 10.72 -6.00 -6.73
C LYS A 51 10.30 -7.46 -6.87
N SER A 52 10.47 -8.26 -5.82
CA SER A 52 10.14 -9.69 -5.81
C SER A 52 8.66 -9.96 -5.55
N LEU A 53 8.00 -9.08 -4.79
CA LEU A 53 6.59 -9.17 -4.42
C LEU A 53 5.87 -7.87 -4.76
N PRO A 54 5.72 -7.54 -6.06
CA PRO A 54 5.26 -6.22 -6.49
C PRO A 54 3.79 -5.92 -6.15
N ASN A 55 2.94 -6.95 -6.08
CA ASN A 55 1.51 -6.87 -5.79
C ASN A 55 1.15 -7.29 -4.36
N THR A 56 2.13 -7.33 -3.46
CA THR A 56 1.94 -7.75 -2.08
C THR A 56 1.95 -6.56 -1.14
N LEU A 57 0.96 -6.51 -0.28
CA LEU A 57 0.81 -5.56 0.80
C LEU A 57 1.26 -6.22 2.11
N PHE A 58 2.14 -5.55 2.83
CA PHE A 58 2.63 -5.94 4.15
C PHE A 58 2.05 -4.97 5.17
N ALA A 59 1.51 -5.47 6.26
CA ALA A 59 1.02 -4.65 7.36
C ALA A 59 1.60 -5.12 8.68
N SER A 60 2.03 -4.18 9.52
CA SER A 60 2.54 -4.46 10.86
C SER A 60 1.43 -4.95 11.81
N LYS A 61 1.80 -5.45 12.97
CA LYS A 61 0.89 -5.59 14.11
C LYS A 61 0.26 -4.24 14.46
N VAL A 62 -0.91 -4.28 15.09
CA VAL A 62 -1.58 -3.08 15.59
C VAL A 62 -0.74 -2.43 16.68
N ALA A 63 -0.50 -1.13 16.55
CA ALA A 63 0.31 -0.30 17.44
C ALA A 63 1.82 -0.69 17.57
N GLU A 64 2.22 -1.79 16.94
CA GLU A 64 3.62 -2.24 16.89
C GLU A 64 4.16 -2.08 15.46
N PHE A 65 4.50 -0.88 15.05
CA PHE A 65 4.79 -0.51 13.65
C PHE A 65 6.01 -1.23 13.04
N PHE A 66 6.91 -1.75 13.84
CA PHE A 66 8.08 -2.50 13.38
C PHE A 66 7.96 -4.00 13.59
N ASN A 67 6.81 -4.46 14.09
CA ASN A 67 6.52 -5.88 14.27
C ASN A 67 5.65 -6.42 13.14
N PHE A 68 6.20 -7.32 12.32
CA PHE A 68 5.52 -7.97 11.19
C PHE A 68 5.34 -9.47 11.42
N LYS A 69 5.39 -9.95 12.66
CA LYS A 69 5.23 -11.36 13.01
C LYS A 69 3.75 -11.78 12.87
N SER A 70 3.50 -12.78 12.06
CA SER A 70 2.18 -13.38 11.85
C SER A 70 2.19 -14.83 12.32
N ALA A 71 2.35 -15.07 13.62
CA ALA A 71 2.57 -16.41 14.14
C ALA A 71 1.29 -17.09 14.66
N GLU A 72 0.32 -16.33 15.17
CA GLU A 72 -0.79 -16.85 15.96
C GLU A 72 -2.17 -16.63 15.31
N ALA A 73 -2.23 -15.96 14.18
CA ALA A 73 -3.47 -15.59 13.47
C ALA A 73 -4.47 -14.82 14.34
N LEU A 74 -3.95 -14.01 15.28
CA LEU A 74 -4.74 -13.12 16.10
C LEU A 74 -5.20 -11.90 15.29
N ASP A 75 -6.25 -11.23 15.76
CA ASP A 75 -6.82 -10.07 15.07
C ASP A 75 -5.85 -8.88 14.98
N ASP A 76 -4.91 -8.78 15.89
CA ASP A 76 -3.86 -7.74 15.92
C ASP A 76 -2.58 -8.13 15.16
N ASP A 77 -2.44 -9.37 14.73
CA ASP A 77 -1.24 -9.87 14.04
C ASP A 77 -0.93 -9.14 12.75
N ALA A 78 0.34 -9.23 12.34
CA ALA A 78 0.81 -8.72 11.06
C ALA A 78 0.14 -9.43 9.89
N MET A 79 -0.02 -8.72 8.76
CA MET A 79 -0.69 -9.26 7.58
C MET A 79 0.22 -9.22 6.36
N LEU A 80 0.17 -10.29 5.59
CA LEU A 80 0.77 -10.40 4.28
C LEU A 80 -0.32 -10.74 3.27
N VAL A 81 -0.69 -9.78 2.43
CA VAL A 81 -1.78 -9.96 1.48
C VAL A 81 -1.32 -9.72 0.06
N THR A 82 -1.40 -10.73 -0.76
CA THR A 82 -1.12 -10.61 -2.18
C THR A 82 -2.42 -10.34 -2.93
N MET A 83 -2.44 -9.24 -3.69
CA MET A 83 -3.61 -8.91 -4.51
C MET A 83 -3.78 -9.96 -5.60
N ASN A 84 -4.96 -10.58 -5.64
CA ASN A 84 -5.32 -11.49 -6.72
C ASN A 84 -5.85 -10.65 -7.89
N THR A 85 -5.04 -10.49 -8.92
CA THR A 85 -5.35 -9.73 -10.13
C THR A 85 -4.98 -10.54 -11.37
N ASP A 86 -5.68 -10.29 -12.47
CA ASP A 86 -5.44 -10.98 -13.76
C ASP A 86 -4.04 -10.73 -14.32
N SER A 87 -3.32 -9.74 -13.78
CA SER A 87 -1.95 -9.38 -14.16
C SER A 87 -1.14 -8.95 -12.94
N VAL A 88 0.18 -9.02 -13.03
CA VAL A 88 1.06 -8.54 -11.96
C VAL A 88 1.05 -7.01 -11.91
N ASN A 89 0.23 -6.47 -11.03
CA ASN A 89 0.06 -5.03 -10.82
C ASN A 89 0.96 -4.54 -9.70
N ALA A 90 2.14 -4.04 -10.06
CA ALA A 90 3.07 -3.49 -9.07
C ALA A 90 2.48 -2.29 -8.33
N ILE A 91 2.50 -2.32 -7.00
CA ILE A 91 2.08 -1.21 -6.15
C ILE A 91 3.06 -0.05 -6.37
N THR A 92 2.54 1.10 -6.75
CA THR A 92 3.31 2.33 -6.98
C THR A 92 3.23 3.28 -5.81
N ALA A 93 2.08 3.36 -5.15
CA ALA A 93 1.87 4.21 -3.98
C ALA A 93 0.76 3.68 -3.08
N LEU A 94 0.86 4.01 -1.80
CA LEU A 94 -0.16 3.80 -0.77
C LEU A 94 -0.57 5.16 -0.20
N ARG A 95 -1.86 5.34 0.07
CA ARG A 95 -2.41 6.52 0.74
C ARG A 95 -3.45 6.12 1.76
N SER A 96 -3.32 6.68 2.95
CA SER A 96 -4.33 6.62 3.99
C SER A 96 -5.34 7.73 3.77
N GLY A 97 -6.58 7.40 3.72
CA GLY A 97 -7.72 8.31 3.66
C GLY A 97 -8.84 7.73 4.53
N ARG A 98 -10.10 7.83 4.09
CA ARG A 98 -11.21 7.09 4.66
C ARG A 98 -10.90 5.58 4.65
N ASP A 99 -10.44 5.08 3.52
CA ASP A 99 -9.97 3.72 3.30
C ASP A 99 -8.47 3.74 2.97
N LEU A 100 -7.79 2.60 3.07
CA LEU A 100 -6.44 2.49 2.55
C LEU A 100 -6.49 2.39 1.02
N GLN A 101 -6.03 3.42 0.34
CA GLN A 101 -5.96 3.50 -1.11
C GLN A 101 -4.65 2.89 -1.62
N ILE A 102 -4.75 1.99 -2.60
CA ILE A 102 -3.63 1.26 -3.17
C ILE A 102 -3.56 1.59 -4.67
N PHE A 103 -2.57 2.36 -5.03
CA PHE A 103 -2.31 2.71 -6.42
C PHE A 103 -1.33 1.72 -7.02
N THR A 104 -1.68 1.18 -8.19
CA THR A 104 -0.82 0.26 -8.92
C THR A 104 -0.55 0.77 -10.33
N LYS A 105 0.33 0.09 -11.05
CA LYS A 105 0.69 0.46 -12.40
C LYS A 105 -0.49 0.44 -13.39
N ASP A 106 -1.44 -0.47 -13.21
CA ASP A 106 -2.52 -0.68 -14.17
C ASP A 106 -3.93 -0.45 -13.62
N ALA A 107 -4.08 -0.37 -12.28
CA ALA A 107 -5.37 -0.23 -11.62
C ALA A 107 -5.25 0.48 -10.26
N GLU A 108 -6.38 0.88 -9.71
CA GLU A 108 -6.51 1.40 -8.36
C GLU A 108 -7.39 0.46 -7.55
N PHE A 109 -6.92 0.19 -6.33
CA PHE A 109 -7.61 -0.66 -5.36
C PHE A 109 -7.80 0.11 -4.06
N PHE A 110 -8.67 -0.39 -3.23
CA PHE A 110 -8.82 0.10 -1.87
C PHE A 110 -9.10 -1.06 -0.92
N LEU A 111 -8.71 -0.87 0.30
CA LEU A 111 -9.03 -1.72 1.42
C LEU A 111 -10.10 -0.99 2.22
N PRO A 112 -11.37 -1.42 2.12
CA PRO A 112 -12.46 -0.73 2.78
C PRO A 112 -12.35 -0.87 4.29
N GLN A 113 -12.51 0.24 4.98
CA GLN A 113 -12.74 0.25 6.41
C GLN A 113 -14.21 -0.03 6.67
N ALA A 114 -14.49 -1.00 7.51
CA ALA A 114 -15.83 -1.16 8.06
C ALA A 114 -15.95 -0.32 9.33
N ASP A 115 -16.96 0.52 9.42
CA ASP A 115 -17.16 1.47 10.53
C ASP A 115 -17.17 0.81 11.93
N LEU A 116 -17.40 -0.49 12.00
CA LEU A 116 -17.55 -1.24 13.25
C LEU A 116 -16.55 -2.41 13.39
N SER A 117 -15.69 -2.65 12.43
CA SER A 117 -14.77 -3.79 12.46
C SER A 117 -13.38 -3.36 12.01
N PRO A 118 -12.37 -3.45 12.87
CA PRO A 118 -11.00 -3.15 12.48
C PRO A 118 -10.52 -4.13 11.40
N ILE A 119 -9.54 -3.72 10.62
CA ILE A 119 -8.90 -4.58 9.62
C ILE A 119 -8.07 -5.65 10.34
N THR A 120 -8.47 -6.90 10.17
CA THR A 120 -7.81 -8.07 10.77
C THR A 120 -7.32 -9.04 9.70
N PRO A 121 -6.40 -9.97 10.03
CA PRO A 121 -5.96 -10.99 9.09
C PRO A 121 -7.10 -11.85 8.52
N GLY A 122 -8.19 -12.01 9.28
CA GLY A 122 -9.34 -12.83 8.88
C GLY A 122 -10.38 -12.11 8.00
N ASN A 123 -10.41 -10.77 8.01
CA ASN A 123 -11.44 -10.00 7.29
C ASN A 123 -10.89 -9.09 6.18
N ILE A 124 -9.59 -9.11 5.93
CA ILE A 124 -8.97 -8.23 4.94
C ILE A 124 -9.44 -8.57 3.50
N VAL A 125 -10.06 -7.60 2.84
CA VAL A 125 -10.55 -7.72 1.46
C VAL A 125 -10.12 -6.51 0.66
N ILE A 126 -9.25 -6.72 -0.33
CA ILE A 126 -8.84 -5.66 -1.26
C ILE A 126 -9.80 -5.65 -2.45
N LYS A 127 -10.44 -4.49 -2.68
CA LYS A 127 -11.39 -4.28 -3.78
C LYS A 127 -10.74 -3.50 -4.91
N ASN A 128 -10.99 -3.94 -6.15
CA ASN A 128 -10.65 -3.15 -7.34
C ASN A 128 -11.71 -2.05 -7.51
N SER A 129 -11.30 -0.83 -7.82
CA SER A 129 -12.20 0.29 -8.08
C SER A 129 -12.13 0.77 -9.52
N THR A 130 -10.94 1.10 -10.00
CA THR A 130 -10.74 1.62 -11.36
C THR A 130 -9.51 1.00 -12.01
N ARG A 131 -9.46 1.06 -13.35
CA ARG A 131 -8.37 0.51 -14.16
C ARG A 131 -7.70 1.62 -14.97
N ARG A 132 -7.16 2.63 -14.28
CA ARG A 132 -6.48 3.77 -14.92
C ARG A 132 -4.97 3.67 -14.84
N GLY A 133 -4.50 3.09 -13.75
CA GLY A 133 -3.08 2.98 -13.41
C GLY A 133 -2.47 4.31 -12.99
N SER A 134 -1.54 4.25 -12.08
CA SER A 134 -0.84 5.42 -11.56
C SER A 134 0.60 5.48 -12.08
N LYS A 135 1.10 6.69 -12.28
CA LYS A 135 2.46 6.94 -12.73
C LYS A 135 3.47 6.62 -11.64
N GLU A 136 4.40 5.72 -11.96
CA GLU A 136 5.51 5.38 -11.07
C GLU A 136 6.38 6.61 -10.77
N GLY A 137 6.79 6.76 -9.52
CA GLY A 137 7.65 7.86 -9.07
C GLY A 137 6.93 9.17 -8.75
N VAL A 138 5.63 9.27 -9.01
CA VAL A 138 4.82 10.43 -8.62
C VAL A 138 3.84 10.02 -7.51
N LYS A 139 4.07 10.54 -6.31
CA LYS A 139 3.20 10.21 -5.16
C LYS A 139 1.84 10.90 -5.31
N PRO A 140 0.73 10.19 -5.14
CA PRO A 140 -0.59 10.79 -5.04
C PRO A 140 -0.65 11.78 -3.86
N VAL A 141 -1.47 12.81 -3.98
CA VAL A 141 -1.62 13.88 -2.98
C VAL A 141 -3.08 13.96 -2.56
N MET A 142 -3.32 14.05 -1.25
CA MET A 142 -4.66 14.25 -0.71
C MET A 142 -5.06 15.71 -0.92
N ALA A 143 -6.20 15.94 -1.55
CA ALA A 143 -6.82 17.25 -1.72
C ALA A 143 -8.26 17.18 -1.20
N GLU A 144 -8.79 18.24 -0.68
CA GLU A 144 -10.14 18.49 -0.12
C GLU A 144 -11.19 17.36 -0.35
N GLY A 145 -10.99 16.19 0.31
CA GLY A 145 -11.91 15.06 0.25
C GLY A 145 -11.60 13.99 -0.80
N GLY A 146 -10.68 14.24 -1.74
CA GLY A 146 -10.23 13.28 -2.75
C GLY A 146 -8.73 13.13 -2.79
N THR A 147 -8.25 12.13 -3.50
CA THR A 147 -6.82 11.93 -3.74
C THR A 147 -6.50 12.21 -5.21
N LEU A 148 -5.61 13.14 -5.45
CA LEU A 148 -5.11 13.43 -6.80
C LEU A 148 -3.97 12.50 -7.14
N PHE A 149 -4.00 11.91 -8.34
CA PHE A 149 -2.90 11.12 -8.87
C PHE A 149 -2.70 11.34 -10.36
N ILE A 150 -1.49 11.07 -10.82
CA ILE A 150 -1.17 11.11 -12.24
C ILE A 150 -1.44 9.74 -12.84
N GLN A 151 -2.22 9.72 -13.91
CA GLN A 151 -2.45 8.50 -14.68
C GLN A 151 -1.13 7.95 -15.23
N ARG A 152 -1.02 6.64 -15.39
CA ARG A 152 0.16 5.90 -15.85
C ARG A 152 0.95 6.57 -16.99
N GLU A 153 0.26 7.06 -18.00
CA GLU A 153 0.88 7.68 -19.18
C GLU A 153 1.40 9.10 -18.94
N GLY A 154 1.13 9.69 -17.77
CA GLY A 154 1.56 11.04 -17.44
C GLY A 154 0.81 12.16 -18.15
N LYS A 155 -0.35 11.86 -18.76
CA LYS A 155 -1.12 12.82 -19.58
C LYS A 155 -2.43 13.27 -18.93
N ALA A 156 -2.77 12.77 -17.76
CA ALA A 156 -3.97 13.15 -17.04
C ALA A 156 -3.73 13.18 -15.53
N VAL A 157 -4.25 14.20 -14.90
CA VAL A 157 -4.46 14.24 -13.44
C VAL A 157 -5.85 13.72 -13.16
N ARG A 158 -5.93 12.76 -12.27
CA ARG A 158 -7.20 12.17 -11.85
C ARG A 158 -7.47 12.44 -10.39
N GLU A 159 -8.72 12.68 -10.11
CA GLU A 159 -9.26 12.76 -8.76
C GLU A 159 -9.87 11.40 -8.39
N TYR A 160 -9.37 10.82 -7.34
CA TYR A 160 -9.83 9.55 -6.78
C TYR A 160 -10.73 9.85 -5.58
N LEU A 161 -12.03 9.79 -5.82
CA LEU A 161 -13.08 10.19 -4.88
C LEU A 161 -14.01 9.03 -4.61
N PHE A 162 -14.41 8.83 -3.35
CA PHE A 162 -15.38 7.81 -2.98
C PHE A 162 -16.79 8.27 -3.35
N SER A 163 -17.54 7.39 -4.02
CA SER A 163 -18.94 7.57 -4.35
C SER A 163 -19.79 6.73 -3.41
N ASP A 164 -20.60 7.37 -2.59
CA ASP A 164 -21.52 6.68 -1.69
C ASP A 164 -22.64 5.95 -2.45
N VAL A 165 -22.93 6.37 -3.66
CA VAL A 165 -23.93 5.73 -4.53
C VAL A 165 -23.40 4.40 -5.06
N ASP A 166 -22.16 4.38 -5.53
CA ASP A 166 -21.54 3.19 -6.11
C ASP A 166 -20.81 2.32 -5.07
N LEU A 167 -20.72 2.81 -3.83
CA LEU A 167 -19.94 2.21 -2.76
C LEU A 167 -18.51 1.84 -3.20
N SER A 168 -17.93 2.70 -4.04
CA SER A 168 -16.62 2.50 -4.65
C SER A 168 -15.97 3.84 -4.99
N TYR A 169 -14.65 3.79 -5.18
CA TYR A 169 -13.92 4.97 -5.66
C TYR A 169 -14.06 5.13 -7.17
N GLN A 170 -14.17 6.38 -7.61
CA GLN A 170 -14.13 6.78 -9.01
C GLN A 170 -12.87 7.59 -9.29
N ALA A 171 -12.32 7.46 -10.51
CA ALA A 171 -11.13 8.20 -10.95
C ALA A 171 -11.49 9.18 -12.07
N ASN A 172 -11.97 10.35 -11.70
CA ASN A 172 -12.39 11.41 -12.61
C ASN A 172 -11.20 12.14 -13.22
N ASN A 173 -11.26 12.47 -14.50
CA ASN A 173 -10.19 13.26 -15.15
C ASN A 173 -10.44 14.75 -14.95
N ILE A 174 -9.71 15.38 -14.05
CA ILE A 174 -9.82 16.83 -13.80
C ILE A 174 -9.00 17.68 -14.78
N SER A 175 -8.07 17.08 -15.51
CA SER A 175 -7.22 17.78 -16.48
C SER A 175 -7.70 17.63 -17.92
N LEU A 176 -8.96 17.24 -18.15
CA LEU A 176 -9.49 16.94 -19.49
C LEU A 176 -9.28 18.07 -20.49
N LEU A 177 -9.54 19.31 -20.08
CA LEU A 177 -9.38 20.50 -20.93
C LEU A 177 -7.95 21.04 -20.99
N ALA A 178 -7.08 20.57 -20.12
CA ALA A 178 -5.72 21.07 -19.95
C ALA A 178 -4.64 19.97 -20.11
N SER A 179 -4.97 18.87 -20.75
CA SER A 179 -4.06 17.72 -20.92
C SER A 179 -2.77 18.09 -21.66
N HIS A 180 -2.80 19.12 -22.52
CA HIS A 180 -1.64 19.63 -23.25
C HIS A 180 -0.60 20.31 -22.34
N LEU A 181 -0.98 20.73 -21.14
CA LEU A 181 -0.07 21.30 -20.14
C LEU A 181 0.71 20.23 -19.37
N LEU A 182 0.23 18.99 -19.38
CA LEU A 182 0.87 17.87 -18.67
C LEU A 182 1.95 17.24 -19.56
N LYS A 183 3.19 17.60 -19.30
CA LYS A 183 4.36 17.02 -19.97
C LYS A 183 5.22 16.30 -18.95
N THR A 184 5.12 14.96 -18.89
CA THR A 184 5.97 14.09 -18.05
C THR A 184 6.13 14.60 -16.60
N PRO A 185 5.04 14.74 -15.81
CA PRO A 185 5.12 15.22 -14.45
C PRO A 185 6.03 14.30 -13.62
N ARG A 186 6.86 14.89 -12.75
CA ARG A 186 7.84 14.19 -11.90
C ARG A 186 7.48 14.21 -10.42
N SER A 187 6.73 15.21 -10.02
CA SER A 187 6.25 15.36 -8.65
C SER A 187 4.92 16.07 -8.64
N MET A 188 4.19 15.91 -7.55
CA MET A 188 2.94 16.60 -7.28
C MET A 188 2.94 17.05 -5.83
N ALA A 189 2.51 18.29 -5.58
CA ALA A 189 2.36 18.88 -4.25
C ALA A 189 1.11 19.76 -4.26
N LEU A 190 0.54 19.98 -3.09
CA LEU A 190 -0.47 20.99 -2.78
C LEU A 190 0.17 22.11 -2.01
#